data_58b0ef3d9715c8e09ad7337188304098
#
_entry.id   58b0ef3d9715c8e09ad7337188304098
#
_cell.length_a   1.000
_cell.length_b   1.000
_cell.length_c   1.000
_cell.angle_alpha   90.00
_cell.angle_beta   90.00
_cell.angle_gamma   90.00
#
_symmetry.space_group_name_H-M   'P 1'
#
loop_
_entity.id
_entity.type
_entity.pdbx_description
1 polymer ?
#
loop_
_entity_poly.entity_id
_entity_poly.type
_entity_poly.pdbx_seq_one_letter_code
_entity_poly.pdbx_strand_id
1 'polypeptide(L)'
;MQHLEAIYHASGIQDQETEAFLNASQCNLMENLHSSHEDAALKVLIALADEQLEILQDKQHMVEFMIFLGQQIVRTKAYRDGVLKGLHRRNDLEVEVADAVAHSWWFLSYMFGMNIGFSFFSSRQDSRHALLVNDTDIPFITSDHPVVNVHPCVSETELSVPEYADFYYPISPRVAYIICDSERFTSGKHNINEAIVNEFNSKVAAQAMVHIVGNSDSAIRPFKKHIGKRYKKNDNTPS
;
A
#
# COMPACT_ATOMS: atom_id res chain seq x y z
N MET A 1 19.74 6.10 13.43
CA MET A 1 20.72 6.98 12.74
C MET A 1 21.06 8.19 13.58
N GLN A 2 20.15 9.04 14.04
CA GLN A 2 20.46 10.17 14.95
C GLN A 2 21.28 9.75 16.18
N HIS A 3 21.07 8.55 16.71
CA HIS A 3 21.91 7.99 17.78
C HIS A 3 23.32 7.66 17.33
N LEU A 4 23.51 7.16 16.11
CA LEU A 4 24.84 6.89 15.54
C LEU A 4 25.56 8.19 15.21
N GLU A 5 24.84 9.18 14.68
CA GLU A 5 25.37 10.55 14.50
C GLU A 5 25.74 11.19 15.85
N ALA A 6 24.88 11.07 16.85
CA ALA A 6 25.18 11.57 18.20
C ALA A 6 26.40 10.89 18.83
N ILE A 7 26.56 9.57 18.66
CA ILE A 7 27.74 8.81 19.11
C ILE A 7 28.98 9.24 18.32
N TYR A 8 28.87 9.41 17.00
CA TYR A 8 29.97 9.87 16.15
C TYR A 8 30.41 11.28 16.54
N HIS A 9 29.48 12.22 16.70
CA HIS A 9 29.79 13.58 17.17
C HIS A 9 30.36 13.60 18.61
N ALA A 10 29.87 12.72 19.48
CA ALA A 10 30.39 12.60 20.86
C ALA A 10 31.79 11.96 20.93
N SER A 11 32.18 11.19 19.91
CA SER A 11 33.50 10.56 19.86
C SER A 11 34.66 11.55 19.59
N GLY A 12 34.32 12.76 19.11
CA GLY A 12 35.31 13.78 18.74
C GLY A 12 36.07 13.47 17.44
N ILE A 13 35.74 12.39 16.76
CA ILE A 13 36.33 12.01 15.46
C ILE A 13 35.55 12.74 14.39
N GLN A 14 36.11 13.80 13.82
CA GLN A 14 35.56 14.47 12.65
C GLN A 14 36.30 13.98 11.41
N ASP A 15 35.79 12.95 10.77
CA ASP A 15 36.27 12.44 9.50
C ASP A 15 35.22 12.65 8.42
N GLN A 16 35.60 13.41 7.40
CA GLN A 16 34.71 13.80 6.30
C GLN A 16 34.22 12.59 5.47
N GLU A 17 35.01 11.51 5.39
CA GLU A 17 34.62 10.27 4.72
C GLU A 17 33.54 9.52 5.51
N THR A 18 33.68 9.46 6.84
CA THR A 18 32.69 8.81 7.73
C THR A 18 31.39 9.60 7.74
N GLU A 19 31.44 10.92 7.74
CA GLU A 19 30.26 11.77 7.68
C GLU A 19 29.52 11.65 6.33
N ALA A 20 30.24 11.63 5.22
CA ALA A 20 29.71 11.38 3.89
C ALA A 20 29.11 9.96 3.76
N PHE A 21 29.76 8.95 4.35
CA PHE A 21 29.25 7.58 4.39
C PHE A 21 27.97 7.45 5.21
N LEU A 22 27.90 8.10 6.40
CA LEU A 22 26.70 8.10 7.25
C LEU A 22 25.52 8.76 6.50
N ASN A 23 25.76 9.92 5.87
CA ASN A 23 24.75 10.63 5.09
C ASN A 23 24.29 9.82 3.86
N ALA A 24 25.23 9.25 3.11
CA ALA A 24 24.92 8.40 1.95
C ALA A 24 24.17 7.13 2.38
N SER A 25 24.56 6.51 3.49
CA SER A 25 23.89 5.33 4.04
C SER A 25 22.48 5.64 4.51
N GLN A 26 22.27 6.82 5.08
CA GLN A 26 20.95 7.27 5.53
C GLN A 26 19.99 7.51 4.37
N CYS A 27 20.46 8.14 3.29
CA CYS A 27 19.63 8.42 2.10
C CYS A 27 19.39 7.18 1.25
N ASN A 28 20.39 6.31 1.08
CA ASN A 28 20.33 5.20 0.12
C ASN A 28 19.87 3.88 0.74
N LEU A 29 20.02 3.68 2.07
CA LEU A 29 19.70 2.41 2.71
C LEU A 29 18.23 2.01 2.49
N MET A 30 17.31 2.95 2.72
CA MET A 30 15.89 2.67 2.55
C MET A 30 15.50 2.48 1.08
N GLU A 31 16.08 3.26 0.18
CA GLU A 31 15.87 3.10 -1.24
C GLU A 31 16.39 1.73 -1.73
N ASN A 32 17.58 1.32 -1.29
CA ASN A 32 18.14 0.01 -1.60
C ASN A 32 17.28 -1.14 -1.05
N LEU A 33 16.75 -1.01 0.18
CA LEU A 33 15.86 -2.01 0.76
C LEU A 33 14.55 -2.12 -0.02
N HIS A 34 13.95 -0.98 -0.40
CA HIS A 34 12.74 -0.99 -1.20
C HIS A 34 12.97 -1.55 -2.60
N SER A 35 14.05 -1.15 -3.27
CA SER A 35 14.44 -1.70 -4.57
C SER A 35 14.65 -3.21 -4.52
N SER A 36 15.28 -3.72 -3.45
CA SER A 36 15.46 -5.16 -3.27
C SER A 36 14.12 -5.92 -3.19
N HIS A 37 13.11 -5.36 -2.53
CA HIS A 37 11.78 -5.98 -2.48
C HIS A 37 11.03 -5.85 -3.82
N GLU A 38 11.20 -4.75 -4.53
CA GLU A 38 10.63 -4.55 -5.86
C GLU A 38 11.25 -5.53 -6.88
N ASP A 39 12.57 -5.69 -6.86
CA ASP A 39 13.29 -6.64 -7.72
C ASP A 39 12.89 -8.09 -7.41
N ALA A 40 12.76 -8.46 -6.12
CA ALA A 40 12.32 -9.78 -5.72
C ALA A 40 10.88 -10.08 -6.20
N ALA A 41 10.00 -9.10 -6.13
CA ALA A 41 8.61 -9.24 -6.58
C ALA A 41 8.43 -9.17 -8.10
N LEU A 42 9.40 -8.64 -8.85
CA LEU A 42 9.26 -8.38 -10.29
C LEU A 42 8.89 -9.63 -11.09
N LYS A 43 9.53 -10.77 -10.80
CA LYS A 43 9.23 -12.04 -11.46
C LYS A 43 7.78 -12.48 -11.23
N VAL A 44 7.29 -12.28 -10.01
CA VAL A 44 5.92 -12.62 -9.64
C VAL A 44 4.93 -11.69 -10.34
N LEU A 45 5.22 -10.39 -10.36
CA LEU A 45 4.37 -9.40 -11.03
C LEU A 45 4.24 -9.67 -12.53
N ILE A 46 5.35 -10.03 -13.19
CA ILE A 46 5.32 -10.42 -14.61
C ILE A 46 4.45 -11.66 -14.82
N ALA A 47 4.66 -12.72 -14.03
CA ALA A 47 3.88 -13.93 -14.14
C ALA A 47 2.38 -13.70 -13.88
N LEU A 48 2.03 -12.92 -12.87
CA LEU A 48 0.64 -12.56 -12.59
C LEU A 48 0.03 -11.69 -13.70
N ALA A 49 0.80 -10.77 -14.31
CA ALA A 49 0.34 -9.99 -15.45
C ALA A 49 0.04 -10.87 -16.67
N ASP A 50 0.76 -11.99 -16.80
CA ASP A 50 0.54 -13.05 -17.80
C ASP A 50 -0.47 -14.12 -17.31
N GLU A 51 -1.24 -13.80 -16.28
CA GLU A 51 -2.31 -14.64 -15.69
C GLU A 51 -1.83 -15.96 -15.08
N GLN A 52 -0.55 -16.10 -14.75
CA GLN A 52 0.07 -17.30 -14.17
C GLN A 52 0.01 -17.24 -12.63
N LEU A 53 -1.17 -17.51 -12.06
CA LEU A 53 -1.36 -17.49 -10.60
C LEU A 53 -0.55 -18.57 -9.88
N GLU A 54 -0.20 -19.64 -10.57
CA GLU A 54 0.55 -20.80 -10.06
C GLU A 54 1.94 -20.43 -9.53
N ILE A 55 2.50 -19.28 -9.96
CA ILE A 55 3.76 -18.73 -9.44
C ILE A 55 3.74 -18.59 -7.91
N LEU A 56 2.56 -18.31 -7.33
CA LEU A 56 2.36 -18.14 -5.89
C LEU A 56 2.30 -19.46 -5.10
N GLN A 57 2.34 -20.61 -5.77
CA GLN A 57 2.49 -21.92 -5.10
C GLN A 57 3.91 -22.11 -4.57
N ASP A 58 4.90 -21.47 -5.19
CA ASP A 58 6.24 -21.39 -4.64
C ASP A 58 6.26 -20.48 -3.40
N LYS A 59 6.75 -21.04 -2.28
CA LYS A 59 6.76 -20.36 -0.98
C LYS A 59 7.59 -19.07 -1.00
N GLN A 60 8.72 -19.07 -1.70
CA GLN A 60 9.62 -17.94 -1.77
C GLN A 60 8.94 -16.79 -2.53
N HIS A 61 8.40 -17.07 -3.71
CA HIS A 61 7.68 -16.09 -4.51
C HIS A 61 6.46 -15.52 -3.76
N MET A 62 5.74 -16.38 -3.02
CA MET A 62 4.60 -15.94 -2.22
C MET A 62 5.04 -14.96 -1.11
N VAL A 63 6.11 -15.27 -0.37
CA VAL A 63 6.65 -14.38 0.67
C VAL A 63 7.09 -13.04 0.08
N GLU A 64 7.87 -13.07 -1.00
CA GLU A 64 8.38 -11.88 -1.67
C GLU A 64 7.23 -10.97 -2.14
N PHE A 65 6.20 -11.54 -2.73
CA PHE A 65 5.04 -10.79 -3.18
C PHE A 65 4.20 -10.22 -2.03
N MET A 66 4.00 -10.96 -0.94
CA MET A 66 3.28 -10.47 0.22
C MET A 66 4.04 -9.32 0.90
N ILE A 67 5.36 -9.42 1.02
CA ILE A 67 6.20 -8.32 1.54
C ILE A 67 6.10 -7.11 0.62
N PHE A 68 6.20 -7.29 -0.70
CA PHE A 68 6.02 -6.22 -1.67
C PHE A 68 4.67 -5.50 -1.48
N LEU A 69 3.55 -6.23 -1.37
CA LEU A 69 2.24 -5.63 -1.12
C LEU A 69 2.19 -4.85 0.20
N GLY A 70 2.77 -5.40 1.27
CA GLY A 70 2.90 -4.71 2.55
C GLY A 70 3.66 -3.39 2.42
N GLN A 71 4.77 -3.37 1.68
CA GLN A 71 5.53 -2.16 1.41
C GLN A 71 4.74 -1.15 0.56
N GLN A 72 3.96 -1.62 -0.42
CA GLN A 72 3.11 -0.74 -1.23
C GLN A 72 2.02 -0.03 -0.41
N ILE A 73 1.51 -0.65 0.66
CA ILE A 73 0.54 -0.02 1.57
C ILE A 73 1.17 1.11 2.36
N VAL A 74 2.29 0.84 3.03
CA VAL A 74 2.84 1.74 4.06
C VAL A 74 3.65 2.92 3.51
N ARG A 75 4.18 2.79 2.30
CA ARG A 75 4.94 3.87 1.62
C ARG A 75 4.06 5.03 1.18
N THR A 76 2.75 4.91 1.32
CA THR A 76 1.81 5.92 0.86
C THR A 76 1.63 7.05 1.86
N LYS A 77 1.42 8.27 1.35
CA LYS A 77 1.07 9.43 2.18
C LYS A 77 -0.22 9.18 2.96
N ALA A 78 -1.19 8.48 2.34
CA ALA A 78 -2.46 8.12 2.95
C ALA A 78 -2.28 7.32 4.24
N TYR A 79 -1.42 6.31 4.20
CA TYR A 79 -1.13 5.46 5.36
C TYR A 79 -0.43 6.26 6.47
N ARG A 80 0.62 7.02 6.11
CA ARG A 80 1.34 7.89 7.06
C ARG A 80 0.42 8.86 7.77
N ASP A 81 -0.34 9.63 7.00
CA ASP A 81 -1.23 10.65 7.56
C ASP A 81 -2.34 10.01 8.42
N GLY A 82 -2.81 8.82 8.04
CA GLY A 82 -3.77 8.04 8.83
C GLY A 82 -3.21 7.63 10.19
N VAL A 83 -1.99 7.08 10.24
CA VAL A 83 -1.33 6.67 11.49
C VAL A 83 -1.06 7.89 12.38
N LEU A 84 -0.45 8.94 11.86
CA LEU A 84 -0.14 10.15 12.64
C LEU A 84 -1.41 10.81 13.19
N LYS A 85 -2.47 10.89 12.37
CA LYS A 85 -3.77 11.42 12.83
C LYS A 85 -4.40 10.53 13.91
N GLY A 86 -4.23 9.22 13.80
CA GLY A 86 -4.68 8.26 14.83
C GLY A 86 -3.97 8.49 16.16
N LEU A 87 -2.66 8.70 16.14
CA LEU A 87 -1.86 9.00 17.33
C LEU A 87 -2.27 10.31 17.99
N HIS A 88 -2.44 11.40 17.22
CA HIS A 88 -2.86 12.70 17.76
C HIS A 88 -4.29 12.70 18.36
N ARG A 89 -5.14 11.74 18.00
CA ARG A 89 -6.48 11.60 18.59
C ARG A 89 -6.49 10.87 19.93
N ARG A 90 -5.38 10.25 20.30
CA ARG A 90 -5.23 9.55 21.57
C ARG A 90 -4.83 10.55 22.64
N ASN A 91 -5.77 10.89 23.52
CA ASN A 91 -5.53 11.81 24.63
C ASN A 91 -4.57 11.26 25.70
N ASP A 92 -4.26 9.97 25.65
CA ASP A 92 -3.35 9.27 26.56
C ASP A 92 -1.89 9.23 26.09
N LEU A 93 -1.63 9.72 24.87
CA LEU A 93 -0.27 9.80 24.31
C LEU A 93 0.29 11.20 24.46
N GLU A 94 1.53 11.28 24.95
CA GLU A 94 2.29 12.53 24.98
C GLU A 94 2.55 13.00 23.53
N VAL A 95 2.48 14.31 23.30
CA VAL A 95 2.74 14.93 21.98
C VAL A 95 4.12 14.52 21.44
N GLU A 96 5.09 14.37 22.34
CA GLU A 96 6.46 13.94 22.03
C GLU A 96 6.51 12.57 21.35
N VAL A 97 5.58 11.64 21.68
CA VAL A 97 5.51 10.31 21.05
C VAL A 97 5.08 10.42 19.60
N ALA A 98 4.08 11.25 19.30
CA ALA A 98 3.62 11.47 17.93
C ALA A 98 4.70 12.11 17.06
N ASP A 99 5.44 13.05 17.62
CA ASP A 99 6.57 13.71 16.96
C ASP A 99 7.73 12.73 16.74
N ALA A 100 8.07 11.90 17.72
CA ALA A 100 9.08 10.86 17.58
C ALA A 100 8.72 9.84 16.48
N VAL A 101 7.45 9.42 16.40
CA VAL A 101 6.95 8.56 15.32
C VAL A 101 7.05 9.26 13.96
N ALA A 102 6.70 10.54 13.88
CA ALA A 102 6.79 11.31 12.64
C ALA A 102 8.23 11.43 12.13
N HIS A 103 9.20 11.68 13.04
CA HIS A 103 10.62 11.76 12.70
C HIS A 103 11.23 10.39 12.32
N SER A 104 10.75 9.31 12.93
CA SER A 104 11.23 7.95 12.66
C SER A 104 10.42 7.24 11.57
N TRP A 105 9.53 7.94 10.89
CA TRP A 105 8.57 7.34 9.94
C TRP A 105 9.24 6.54 8.84
N TRP A 106 10.37 7.01 8.32
CA TRP A 106 11.13 6.32 7.27
C TRP A 106 11.50 4.87 7.66
N PHE A 107 11.87 4.65 8.92
CA PHE A 107 12.19 3.32 9.45
C PHE A 107 10.93 2.55 9.87
N LEU A 108 10.02 3.21 10.59
CA LEU A 108 8.80 2.59 11.08
C LEU A 108 7.91 2.12 9.93
N SER A 109 7.80 2.89 8.84
CA SER A 109 7.03 2.45 7.67
C SER A 109 7.60 1.16 7.08
N TYR A 110 8.92 1.03 6.97
CA TYR A 110 9.54 -0.20 6.51
C TYR A 110 9.19 -1.39 7.41
N MET A 111 9.31 -1.23 8.73
CA MET A 111 8.95 -2.27 9.71
C MET A 111 7.46 -2.64 9.64
N PHE A 112 6.58 -1.66 9.49
CA PHE A 112 5.15 -1.91 9.31
C PHE A 112 4.87 -2.67 8.01
N GLY A 113 5.52 -2.31 6.91
CA GLY A 113 5.39 -3.03 5.64
C GLY A 113 5.82 -4.48 5.73
N MET A 114 6.95 -4.75 6.40
CA MET A 114 7.40 -6.12 6.69
C MET A 114 6.36 -6.88 7.52
N ASN A 115 5.83 -6.28 8.60
CA ASN A 115 4.83 -6.92 9.46
C ASN A 115 3.53 -7.21 8.71
N ILE A 116 3.05 -6.29 7.88
CA ILE A 116 1.85 -6.49 7.05
C ILE A 116 2.10 -7.63 6.06
N GLY A 117 3.24 -7.62 5.36
CA GLY A 117 3.60 -8.67 4.42
C GLY A 117 3.69 -10.05 5.07
N PHE A 118 4.31 -10.14 6.24
CA PHE A 118 4.34 -11.40 7.01
C PHE A 118 2.95 -11.80 7.52
N SER A 119 2.09 -10.86 7.87
CA SER A 119 0.70 -11.15 8.25
C SER A 119 -0.05 -11.75 7.06
N PHE A 120 0.02 -11.15 5.88
CA PHE A 120 -0.58 -11.71 4.66
C PHE A 120 -0.07 -13.11 4.35
N PHE A 121 1.25 -13.32 4.45
CA PHE A 121 1.82 -14.64 4.23
C PHE A 121 1.35 -15.67 5.27
N SER A 122 1.27 -15.28 6.55
CA SER A 122 0.86 -16.18 7.63
C SER A 122 -0.61 -16.57 7.54
N SER A 123 -1.49 -15.64 7.13
CA SER A 123 -2.93 -15.88 6.96
C SER A 123 -3.32 -16.46 5.60
N ARG A 124 -2.35 -16.74 4.71
CA ARG A 124 -2.63 -17.13 3.32
C ARG A 124 -3.47 -18.40 3.12
N GLN A 125 -3.52 -19.27 4.14
CA GLN A 125 -4.35 -20.48 4.09
C GLN A 125 -5.80 -20.20 4.52
N ASP A 126 -6.00 -19.14 5.30
CA ASP A 126 -7.30 -18.74 5.82
C ASP A 126 -7.96 -17.67 4.93
N SER A 127 -7.15 -16.94 4.16
CA SER A 127 -7.60 -15.93 3.21
C SER A 127 -7.76 -16.50 1.81
N ARG A 128 -8.63 -15.89 1.00
CA ARG A 128 -8.81 -16.25 -0.41
C ARG A 128 -7.93 -15.37 -1.29
N HIS A 129 -7.14 -15.99 -2.14
CA HIS A 129 -6.21 -15.32 -3.05
C HIS A 129 -6.68 -15.49 -4.48
N ALA A 130 -7.09 -14.40 -5.13
CA ALA A 130 -7.64 -14.46 -6.47
C ALA A 130 -6.93 -13.52 -7.45
N LEU A 131 -6.89 -13.96 -8.70
CA LEU A 131 -6.48 -13.16 -9.85
C LEU A 131 -7.72 -12.77 -10.63
N LEU A 132 -7.93 -11.48 -10.78
CA LEU A 132 -9.07 -10.91 -11.50
C LEU A 132 -8.62 -10.56 -12.91
N VAL A 133 -9.26 -11.17 -13.90
CA VAL A 133 -9.00 -10.93 -15.33
C VAL A 133 -10.11 -10.05 -15.89
N ASN A 134 -9.72 -8.96 -16.49
CA ASN A 134 -10.59 -7.94 -17.04
C ASN A 134 -10.60 -7.99 -18.58
N ASP A 135 -11.59 -8.62 -19.14
CA ASP A 135 -11.82 -8.69 -20.60
C ASP A 135 -12.72 -7.57 -21.11
N THR A 136 -13.13 -6.63 -20.25
CA THR A 136 -14.01 -5.51 -20.61
C THR A 136 -13.24 -4.39 -21.32
N ASP A 137 -13.96 -3.45 -21.90
CA ASP A 137 -13.37 -2.26 -22.55
C ASP A 137 -12.90 -1.21 -21.54
N ILE A 138 -13.27 -1.34 -20.25
CA ILE A 138 -12.90 -0.43 -19.18
C ILE A 138 -11.64 -0.96 -18.49
N PRO A 139 -10.46 -0.32 -18.64
CA PRO A 139 -9.26 -0.79 -18.00
C PRO A 139 -9.27 -0.54 -16.49
N PHE A 140 -8.52 -1.35 -15.73
CA PHE A 140 -8.19 -1.03 -14.35
C PHE A 140 -7.33 0.22 -14.28
N ILE A 141 -7.54 1.01 -13.22
CA ILE A 141 -6.71 2.15 -12.85
C ILE A 141 -5.99 1.87 -11.53
N THR A 142 -4.92 2.61 -11.28
CA THR A 142 -4.22 2.64 -9.99
C THR A 142 -4.14 4.07 -9.46
N SER A 143 -3.50 4.27 -8.32
CA SER A 143 -3.41 5.57 -7.68
C SER A 143 -2.12 5.72 -6.85
N ASP A 144 -1.95 6.88 -6.23
CA ASP A 144 -0.93 7.14 -5.21
C ASP A 144 -1.14 6.33 -3.91
N HIS A 145 -2.20 5.51 -3.86
CA HIS A 145 -2.45 4.48 -2.87
C HIS A 145 -2.82 3.17 -3.59
N PRO A 146 -1.81 2.41 -4.07
CA PRO A 146 -2.04 1.34 -5.05
C PRO A 146 -2.73 0.09 -4.50
N VAL A 147 -2.56 -0.22 -3.21
CA VAL A 147 -3.27 -1.32 -2.54
C VAL A 147 -4.42 -0.74 -1.74
N VAL A 148 -5.64 -1.05 -2.14
CA VAL A 148 -6.85 -0.49 -1.51
C VAL A 148 -7.74 -1.59 -0.96
N ASN A 149 -8.44 -1.29 0.14
CA ASN A 149 -9.49 -2.17 0.64
C ASN A 149 -10.80 -1.91 -0.14
N VAL A 150 -11.22 -2.90 -0.94
CA VAL A 150 -12.45 -2.82 -1.75
C VAL A 150 -13.64 -3.51 -1.10
N HIS A 151 -13.53 -4.01 0.13
CA HIS A 151 -14.63 -4.65 0.85
C HIS A 151 -15.84 -3.71 0.97
N PRO A 152 -17.08 -4.22 0.87
CA PRO A 152 -18.30 -3.39 0.95
C PRO A 152 -18.44 -2.58 2.24
N CYS A 153 -17.86 -3.03 3.36
CA CYS A 153 -17.88 -2.29 4.64
C CYS A 153 -17.03 -1.01 4.63
N VAL A 154 -16.19 -0.81 3.59
CA VAL A 154 -15.34 0.39 3.50
C VAL A 154 -16.15 1.56 2.99
N SER A 155 -16.31 2.58 3.84
CA SER A 155 -16.97 3.83 3.45
C SER A 155 -16.12 4.60 2.43
N GLU A 156 -16.77 5.11 1.38
CA GLU A 156 -16.12 5.99 0.40
C GLU A 156 -15.99 7.44 0.89
N THR A 157 -16.69 7.79 1.98
CA THR A 157 -16.79 9.18 2.46
C THR A 157 -16.29 9.39 3.88
N GLU A 158 -15.99 8.29 4.62
CA GLU A 158 -15.58 8.37 6.01
C GLU A 158 -14.31 7.55 6.26
N LEU A 159 -13.39 8.12 7.05
CA LEU A 159 -12.23 7.43 7.58
C LEU A 159 -12.63 6.69 8.87
N SER A 160 -13.05 5.45 8.71
CA SER A 160 -13.27 4.50 9.80
C SER A 160 -12.38 3.28 9.64
N VAL A 161 -12.06 2.61 10.74
CA VAL A 161 -11.38 1.32 10.68
C VAL A 161 -12.37 0.28 10.15
N PRO A 162 -12.12 -0.35 9.00
CA PRO A 162 -13.03 -1.35 8.44
C PRO A 162 -12.99 -2.63 9.28
N GLU A 163 -14.14 -3.31 9.39
CA GLU A 163 -14.26 -4.59 10.10
C GLU A 163 -13.61 -5.73 9.30
N TYR A 164 -13.69 -5.67 7.97
CA TYR A 164 -13.16 -6.68 7.06
C TYR A 164 -12.32 -6.02 5.97
N ALA A 165 -11.47 -6.81 5.32
CA ALA A 165 -10.59 -6.31 4.29
C ALA A 165 -10.53 -7.22 3.05
N ASP A 166 -10.82 -6.64 1.89
CA ASP A 166 -10.52 -7.20 0.59
C ASP A 166 -9.41 -6.32 -0.04
N PHE A 167 -8.16 -6.73 0.12
CA PHE A 167 -7.01 -5.97 -0.38
C PHE A 167 -6.82 -6.20 -1.86
N TYR A 168 -7.10 -5.18 -2.65
CA TYR A 168 -7.04 -5.18 -4.10
C TYR A 168 -5.81 -4.43 -4.59
N TYR A 169 -5.09 -5.02 -5.54
CA TYR A 169 -3.93 -4.45 -6.19
C TYR A 169 -4.01 -4.63 -7.72
N PRO A 170 -4.19 -3.54 -8.51
CA PRO A 170 -4.16 -3.61 -9.97
C PRO A 170 -2.70 -3.75 -10.45
N ILE A 171 -2.41 -4.86 -11.14
CA ILE A 171 -1.09 -5.17 -11.69
C ILE A 171 -0.93 -4.54 -13.09
N SER A 172 -1.99 -4.64 -13.88
CA SER A 172 -2.05 -4.09 -15.24
C SER A 172 -3.45 -3.58 -15.57
N PRO A 173 -3.69 -2.94 -16.71
CA PRO A 173 -5.03 -2.57 -17.12
C PRO A 173 -6.01 -3.75 -17.26
N ARG A 174 -5.47 -4.98 -17.35
CA ARG A 174 -6.24 -6.21 -17.58
C ARG A 174 -6.23 -7.18 -16.43
N VAL A 175 -5.28 -7.05 -15.50
CA VAL A 175 -5.09 -8.02 -14.42
C VAL A 175 -4.96 -7.31 -13.09
N ALA A 176 -5.63 -7.83 -12.08
CA ALA A 176 -5.47 -7.40 -10.70
C ALA A 176 -5.42 -8.59 -9.75
N TYR A 177 -4.76 -8.41 -8.62
CA TYR A 177 -4.70 -9.39 -7.55
C TYR A 177 -5.53 -8.93 -6.36
N ILE A 178 -6.17 -9.88 -5.67
CA ILE A 178 -6.96 -9.57 -4.49
C ILE A 178 -6.77 -10.63 -3.40
N ILE A 179 -6.65 -10.17 -2.15
CA ILE A 179 -6.70 -10.99 -0.94
C ILE A 179 -8.03 -10.70 -0.28
N CYS A 180 -8.92 -11.69 -0.20
CA CYS A 180 -10.30 -11.51 0.28
C CYS A 180 -10.52 -12.14 1.65
N ASP A 181 -11.07 -11.35 2.58
CA ASP A 181 -11.78 -11.86 3.75
C ASP A 181 -13.23 -12.22 3.39
N SER A 182 -13.83 -11.49 2.45
CA SER A 182 -15.20 -11.76 1.98
C SER A 182 -15.28 -13.04 1.13
N GLU A 183 -16.52 -13.55 0.97
CA GLU A 183 -16.80 -14.68 0.09
C GLU A 183 -17.01 -14.28 -1.37
N ARG A 184 -16.68 -13.03 -1.72
CA ARG A 184 -16.94 -12.48 -3.06
C ARG A 184 -16.20 -13.22 -4.16
N PHE A 185 -14.95 -13.59 -3.89
CA PHE A 185 -14.13 -14.41 -4.79
C PHE A 185 -13.56 -15.59 -4.03
N THR A 186 -13.63 -16.76 -4.64
CA THR A 186 -12.88 -17.94 -4.19
C THR A 186 -11.41 -17.83 -4.65
N SER A 187 -10.52 -18.62 -4.06
CA SER A 187 -9.13 -18.68 -4.55
C SER A 187 -9.09 -19.18 -6.00
N GLY A 188 -8.25 -18.55 -6.82
CA GLY A 188 -8.09 -18.89 -8.23
C GLY A 188 -8.27 -17.71 -9.17
N LYS A 189 -8.50 -18.00 -10.46
CA LYS A 189 -8.66 -16.99 -11.51
C LYS A 189 -10.14 -16.74 -11.81
N HIS A 190 -10.52 -15.46 -11.94
CA HIS A 190 -11.90 -15.02 -12.19
C HIS A 190 -11.96 -13.96 -13.30
N ASN A 191 -12.75 -14.21 -14.32
CA ASN A 191 -13.13 -13.17 -15.26
C ASN A 191 -14.20 -12.28 -14.63
N ILE A 192 -14.00 -10.98 -14.70
CA ILE A 192 -14.90 -10.01 -14.09
C ILE A 192 -15.62 -9.16 -15.14
N ASN A 193 -16.77 -8.64 -14.76
CA ASN A 193 -17.61 -7.81 -15.62
C ASN A 193 -17.37 -6.31 -15.39
N GLU A 194 -17.93 -5.48 -16.26
CA GLU A 194 -17.81 -4.02 -16.19
C GLU A 194 -18.31 -3.41 -14.88
N ALA A 195 -19.32 -4.00 -14.25
CA ALA A 195 -19.86 -3.49 -12.99
C ALA A 195 -18.82 -3.58 -11.87
N ILE A 196 -18.07 -4.70 -11.79
CA ILE A 196 -16.98 -4.90 -10.83
C ILE A 196 -15.82 -3.98 -11.15
N VAL A 197 -15.43 -3.84 -12.43
CA VAL A 197 -14.35 -2.94 -12.83
C VAL A 197 -14.68 -1.49 -12.44
N ASN A 198 -15.88 -1.02 -12.73
CA ASN A 198 -16.32 0.33 -12.37
C ASN A 198 -16.36 0.55 -10.86
N GLU A 199 -16.85 -0.43 -10.09
CA GLU A 199 -16.85 -0.38 -8.64
C GLU A 199 -15.42 -0.24 -8.10
N PHE A 200 -14.50 -1.11 -8.54
CA PHE A 200 -13.13 -1.12 -8.04
C PHE A 200 -12.36 0.14 -8.43
N ASN A 201 -12.52 0.60 -9.67
CA ASN A 201 -11.93 1.85 -10.12
C ASN A 201 -12.46 3.05 -9.31
N SER A 202 -13.76 3.06 -8.97
CA SER A 202 -14.35 4.10 -8.11
C SER A 202 -13.77 4.07 -6.70
N LYS A 203 -13.58 2.87 -6.12
CA LYS A 203 -12.96 2.69 -4.80
C LYS A 203 -11.49 3.06 -4.78
N VAL A 204 -10.73 2.71 -5.83
CA VAL A 204 -9.34 3.17 -6.02
C VAL A 204 -9.28 4.69 -6.05
N ALA A 205 -10.13 5.34 -6.84
CA ALA A 205 -10.17 6.80 -6.92
C ALA A 205 -10.62 7.45 -5.61
N ALA A 206 -11.58 6.89 -4.89
CA ALA A 206 -12.05 7.42 -3.61
C ALA A 206 -10.97 7.37 -2.51
N GLN A 207 -10.11 6.34 -2.56
CA GLN A 207 -9.01 6.13 -1.62
C GLN A 207 -7.67 6.75 -2.09
N ALA A 208 -7.59 7.27 -3.31
CA ALA A 208 -6.48 8.09 -3.77
C ALA A 208 -6.43 9.41 -3.00
N MET A 209 -5.25 9.90 -2.64
CA MET A 209 -5.13 11.22 -2.03
C MET A 209 -5.15 12.34 -3.06
N VAL A 210 -4.37 12.21 -4.13
CA VAL A 210 -4.16 13.26 -5.14
C VAL A 210 -4.23 12.71 -6.55
N HIS A 211 -3.66 11.53 -6.80
CA HIS A 211 -3.43 11.04 -8.15
C HIS A 211 -4.07 9.69 -8.42
N ILE A 212 -4.72 9.59 -9.57
CA ILE A 212 -5.08 8.32 -10.20
C ILE A 212 -4.30 8.18 -11.51
N VAL A 213 -3.92 6.95 -11.85
CA VAL A 213 -3.11 6.61 -13.01
C VAL A 213 -3.83 5.54 -13.82
N GLY A 214 -3.84 5.71 -15.12
CA GLY A 214 -4.40 4.77 -16.08
C GLY A 214 -3.62 4.82 -17.39
N ASN A 215 -3.92 3.91 -18.30
CA ASN A 215 -3.26 3.81 -19.61
C ASN A 215 -3.70 4.88 -20.62
N SER A 216 -4.75 5.65 -20.32
CA SER A 216 -5.27 6.73 -21.17
C SER A 216 -6.09 7.75 -20.37
N ASP A 217 -6.27 8.97 -20.90
CA ASP A 217 -7.17 9.96 -20.26
C ASP A 217 -8.63 9.46 -20.22
N SER A 218 -9.09 8.73 -21.25
CA SER A 218 -10.41 8.13 -21.27
C SER A 218 -10.64 7.12 -20.15
N ALA A 219 -9.60 6.38 -19.75
CA ALA A 219 -9.65 5.42 -18.65
C ALA A 219 -9.85 6.08 -17.28
N ILE A 220 -9.22 7.24 -17.06
CA ILE A 220 -9.26 7.92 -15.75
C ILE A 220 -10.38 8.98 -15.64
N ARG A 221 -10.83 9.54 -16.75
CA ARG A 221 -11.79 10.67 -16.78
C ARG A 221 -13.06 10.40 -15.99
N PRO A 222 -13.73 9.22 -16.09
CA PRO A 222 -14.96 8.93 -15.34
C PRO A 222 -14.76 8.97 -13.82
N PHE A 223 -13.54 8.67 -13.34
CA PHE A 223 -13.22 8.48 -11.94
C PHE A 223 -12.61 9.72 -11.29
N LYS A 224 -12.18 10.75 -12.03
CA LYS A 224 -11.59 11.99 -11.50
C LYS A 224 -12.45 12.65 -10.41
N LYS A 225 -13.77 12.61 -10.53
CA LYS A 225 -14.73 13.15 -9.55
C LYS A 225 -14.73 12.42 -8.20
N HIS A 226 -14.16 11.22 -8.14
CA HIS A 226 -14.08 10.40 -6.92
C HIS A 226 -12.80 10.61 -6.14
N ILE A 227 -11.76 11.26 -6.72
CA ILE A 227 -10.46 11.44 -6.08
C ILE A 227 -10.61 12.08 -4.71
N GLY A 228 -10.07 11.40 -3.70
CA GLY A 228 -9.99 11.88 -2.32
C GLY A 228 -11.33 11.99 -1.60
N LYS A 229 -12.41 11.40 -2.11
CA LYS A 229 -13.73 11.48 -1.45
C LYS A 229 -13.67 11.01 0.01
N ARG A 230 -12.92 9.97 0.29
CA ARG A 230 -12.76 9.40 1.64
C ARG A 230 -12.09 10.36 2.63
N TYR A 231 -11.31 11.33 2.14
CA TYR A 231 -10.55 12.27 2.97
C TYR A 231 -11.21 13.64 3.07
N LYS A 232 -12.19 13.93 2.23
CA LYS A 232 -12.94 15.19 2.29
C LYS A 232 -13.83 15.17 3.53
N LYS A 233 -13.67 16.16 4.41
CA LYS A 233 -14.62 16.38 5.49
C LYS A 233 -16.00 16.65 4.86
N ASN A 234 -17.02 15.95 5.35
CA ASN A 234 -18.38 16.42 5.13
C ASN A 234 -18.50 17.74 5.90
N ASP A 235 -18.56 18.87 5.19
CA ASP A 235 -18.77 20.21 5.76
C ASP A 235 -20.16 20.37 6.45
N ASN A 236 -20.92 19.29 6.57
CA ASN A 236 -22.25 19.23 7.16
C ASN A 236 -22.31 18.66 8.58
N THR A 237 -21.18 18.53 9.29
CA THR A 237 -21.25 18.20 10.72
C THR A 237 -21.39 19.51 11.48
N PRO A 238 -22.54 19.81 12.13
CA PRO A 238 -22.65 20.98 13.00
C PRO A 238 -21.69 20.82 14.19
N SER A 239 -20.98 21.91 14.47
CA SER A 239 -20.05 22.11 15.59
C SER A 239 -20.70 21.89 16.94
#